data_847d0c75323991fba74f608cb70027fc
#
_entry.id   847d0c75323991fba74f608cb70027fc
#
_cell.length_a   1.000
_cell.length_b   1.000
_cell.length_c   1.000
_cell.angle_alpha   90.00
_cell.angle_beta   90.00
_cell.angle_gamma   90.00
#
_symmetry.space_group_name_H-M   'P 1'
#
loop_
_entity.id
_entity.type
_entity.pdbx_description
1 polymer ?
#
loop_
_entity_poly.entity_id
_entity_poly.type
_entity_poly.pdbx_seq_one_letter_code
_entity_poly.pdbx_strand_id
1 'polypeptide(L)'
;WQVAFGLTLYDWLSIGRSVPGRRLLGRDALLERVPGLNAAGLVGGASYYDAQVTYPERLVVENVRDAVAAGAQLRTNTRVTGVRLERGRAIGVDWRIAEGAQGGASAPLIVNAAGPWVDEVLGRIQHTRLLGGTRGSHVIVPPFAGAPSVGVYVEAGADGRPFFILPWNGQLLIGTTDERFEGDPGAATIDDRELAYLTRETERVFPGAAGLASRVLYTHTGVRPLPWQPDRKSTRLHSSHT
;
A
#
# COMPACT_ATOMS: atom_id res chain seq x y z
N TRP A 1 4.58 -23.16 -11.83
CA TRP A 1 3.68 -22.98 -12.98
C TRP A 1 2.67 -21.83 -12.77
N GLN A 2 2.17 -21.60 -11.54
CA GLN A 2 1.19 -20.53 -11.23
C GLN A 2 1.73 -19.13 -11.56
N VAL A 3 2.95 -18.81 -11.14
CA VAL A 3 3.62 -17.52 -11.46
C VAL A 3 3.77 -17.35 -12.99
N ALA A 4 4.22 -18.39 -13.68
CA ALA A 4 4.38 -18.35 -15.13
C ALA A 4 3.04 -18.12 -15.85
N PHE A 5 1.97 -18.78 -15.40
CA PHE A 5 0.62 -18.59 -15.95
C PHE A 5 0.09 -17.18 -15.69
N GLY A 6 0.17 -16.71 -14.44
CA GLY A 6 -0.29 -15.37 -14.07
C GLY A 6 0.41 -14.27 -14.87
N LEU A 7 1.75 -14.35 -15.01
CA LEU A 7 2.51 -13.40 -15.82
C LEU A 7 2.22 -13.52 -17.32
N THR A 8 1.84 -14.72 -17.82
CA THR A 8 1.38 -14.87 -19.22
C THR A 8 0.08 -14.15 -19.46
N LEU A 9 -0.87 -14.32 -18.55
CA LEU A 9 -2.16 -13.63 -18.61
C LEU A 9 -1.96 -12.10 -18.52
N TYR A 10 -1.09 -11.64 -17.61
CA TYR A 10 -0.72 -10.23 -17.50
C TYR A 10 -0.15 -9.68 -18.81
N ASP A 11 0.77 -10.40 -19.45
CA ASP A 11 1.34 -10.02 -20.74
C ASP A 11 0.28 -9.93 -21.84
N TRP A 12 -0.64 -10.90 -21.87
CA TRP A 12 -1.71 -10.94 -22.87
C TRP A 12 -2.73 -9.79 -22.67
N LEU A 13 -3.08 -9.48 -21.44
CA LEU A 13 -3.96 -8.35 -21.12
C LEU A 13 -3.31 -6.98 -21.33
N SER A 14 -1.98 -6.92 -21.42
CA SER A 14 -1.19 -5.70 -21.63
C SER A 14 -0.79 -5.50 -23.10
N ILE A 15 -1.61 -5.93 -24.04
CA ILE A 15 -1.35 -5.74 -25.49
C ILE A 15 -1.25 -4.23 -25.79
N GLY A 16 -0.20 -3.84 -26.52
CA GLY A 16 0.06 -2.42 -26.86
C GLY A 16 0.95 -1.67 -25.87
N ARG A 17 1.47 -2.34 -24.81
CA ARG A 17 2.43 -1.73 -23.87
C ARG A 17 3.76 -1.37 -24.55
N SER A 18 4.41 -0.34 -24.04
CA SER A 18 5.75 0.11 -24.48
C SER A 18 6.91 -0.58 -23.73
N VAL A 19 6.62 -1.44 -22.73
CA VAL A 19 7.61 -2.12 -21.91
C VAL A 19 7.83 -3.57 -22.36
N PRO A 20 9.06 -4.14 -22.18
CA PRO A 20 9.34 -5.51 -22.55
C PRO A 20 8.46 -6.52 -21.81
N GLY A 21 8.22 -7.68 -22.44
CA GLY A 21 7.50 -8.80 -21.83
C GLY A 21 8.26 -9.45 -20.66
N ARG A 22 7.54 -10.29 -19.92
CA ARG A 22 8.13 -11.10 -18.85
C ARG A 22 9.24 -12.02 -19.38
N ARG A 23 10.17 -12.37 -18.48
CA ARG A 23 11.18 -13.39 -18.73
C ARG A 23 11.23 -14.36 -17.54
N LEU A 24 11.22 -15.65 -17.81
CA LEU A 24 11.52 -16.66 -16.80
C LEU A 24 13.04 -16.80 -16.70
N LEU A 25 13.57 -16.82 -15.50
CA LEU A 25 14.99 -16.88 -15.20
C LEU A 25 15.27 -18.16 -14.41
N GLY A 26 16.20 -18.96 -14.90
CA GLY A 26 16.79 -20.03 -14.08
C GLY A 26 17.61 -19.45 -12.92
N ARG A 27 18.02 -20.31 -12.01
CA ARG A 27 18.78 -19.94 -10.81
C ARG A 27 19.99 -19.06 -11.10
N ASP A 28 20.84 -19.47 -12.03
CA ASP A 28 22.10 -18.78 -12.30
C ASP A 28 21.89 -17.40 -12.94
N ALA A 29 20.97 -17.30 -13.89
CA ALA A 29 20.58 -16.03 -14.51
C ALA A 29 19.93 -15.06 -13.50
N LEU A 30 19.23 -15.59 -12.49
CA LEU A 30 18.66 -14.77 -11.43
C LEU A 30 19.74 -14.27 -10.47
N LEU A 31 20.71 -15.11 -10.09
CA LEU A 31 21.87 -14.74 -9.26
C LEU A 31 22.79 -13.75 -9.98
N GLU A 32 22.96 -13.89 -11.28
CA GLU A 32 23.70 -12.89 -12.10
C GLU A 32 23.02 -11.52 -12.04
N ARG A 33 21.68 -11.50 -12.13
CA ARG A 33 20.90 -10.25 -12.11
C ARG A 33 20.79 -9.62 -10.73
N VAL A 34 20.73 -10.43 -9.67
CA VAL A 34 20.62 -10.01 -8.26
C VAL A 34 21.59 -10.85 -7.41
N PRO A 35 22.89 -10.49 -7.43
CA PRO A 35 23.97 -11.32 -6.85
C PRO A 35 23.85 -11.52 -5.32
N GLY A 36 23.16 -10.61 -4.62
CA GLY A 36 23.00 -10.69 -3.18
C GLY A 36 21.94 -11.66 -2.68
N LEU A 37 21.17 -12.30 -3.58
CA LEU A 37 20.15 -13.25 -3.18
C LEU A 37 20.77 -14.47 -2.49
N ASN A 38 20.05 -14.96 -1.48
CA ASN A 38 20.37 -16.25 -0.86
C ASN A 38 20.21 -17.39 -1.89
N ALA A 39 21.31 -18.02 -2.22
CA ALA A 39 21.34 -19.10 -3.19
C ALA A 39 20.76 -20.43 -2.65
N ALA A 40 20.60 -20.56 -1.32
CA ALA A 40 20.10 -21.80 -0.71
C ALA A 40 18.61 -22.01 -1.06
N GLY A 41 18.32 -23.14 -1.69
CA GLY A 41 16.94 -23.48 -2.11
C GLY A 41 16.40 -22.66 -3.28
N LEU A 42 17.18 -21.75 -3.87
CA LEU A 42 16.76 -20.94 -5.00
C LEU A 42 16.68 -21.81 -6.26
N VAL A 43 15.51 -21.88 -6.86
CA VAL A 43 15.25 -22.64 -8.10
C VAL A 43 15.28 -21.72 -9.33
N GLY A 44 14.77 -20.50 -9.20
CA GLY A 44 14.68 -19.53 -10.27
C GLY A 44 13.67 -18.42 -9.94
N GLY A 45 13.28 -17.66 -10.93
CA GLY A 45 12.34 -16.57 -10.77
C GLY A 45 11.79 -16.07 -12.10
N ALA A 46 11.13 -14.92 -12.04
CA ALA A 46 10.63 -14.24 -13.21
C ALA A 46 10.98 -12.74 -13.14
N SER A 47 11.28 -12.16 -14.28
CA SER A 47 11.43 -10.71 -14.44
C SER A 47 10.26 -10.18 -15.24
N TYR A 48 9.63 -9.11 -14.74
CA TYR A 48 8.57 -8.37 -15.42
C TYR A 48 8.75 -6.87 -15.16
N TYR A 49 8.01 -6.06 -15.88
CA TYR A 49 8.06 -4.61 -15.73
C TYR A 49 6.76 -4.11 -15.14
N ASP A 50 6.90 -3.20 -14.19
CA ASP A 50 5.79 -2.50 -13.56
C ASP A 50 6.18 -1.04 -13.30
N ALA A 51 5.20 -0.20 -12.99
CA ALA A 51 5.42 1.20 -12.67
C ALA A 51 5.61 1.40 -11.17
N GLN A 52 6.64 2.14 -10.80
CA GLN A 52 6.82 2.61 -9.42
C GLN A 52 6.51 4.10 -9.34
N VAL A 53 5.53 4.46 -8.52
CA VAL A 53 5.27 5.86 -8.14
C VAL A 53 6.18 6.20 -6.98
N THR A 54 7.26 6.92 -7.25
CA THR A 54 8.29 7.24 -6.25
C THR A 54 7.73 8.12 -5.12
N TYR A 55 6.81 9.02 -5.45
CA TYR A 55 6.16 9.95 -4.52
C TYR A 55 4.64 9.95 -4.77
N PRO A 56 3.88 9.01 -4.17
CA PRO A 56 2.44 8.94 -4.38
C PRO A 56 1.71 10.20 -3.90
N GLU A 57 2.24 10.90 -2.91
CA GLU A 57 1.70 12.18 -2.43
C GLU A 57 1.74 13.26 -3.52
N ARG A 58 2.80 13.26 -4.34
CA ARG A 58 2.90 14.19 -5.47
C ARG A 58 1.82 13.92 -6.51
N LEU A 59 1.50 12.67 -6.80
CA LEU A 59 0.41 12.32 -7.71
C LEU A 59 -0.92 12.89 -7.21
N VAL A 60 -1.18 12.79 -5.90
CA VAL A 60 -2.37 13.41 -5.29
C VAL A 60 -2.36 14.92 -5.48
N VAL A 61 -1.24 15.59 -5.21
CA VAL A 61 -1.10 17.04 -5.37
C VAL A 61 -1.35 17.47 -6.82
N GLU A 62 -0.80 16.76 -7.81
CA GLU A 62 -1.01 17.09 -9.23
C GLU A 62 -2.48 16.93 -9.63
N ASN A 63 -3.16 15.86 -9.20
CA ASN A 63 -4.61 15.70 -9.42
C ASN A 63 -5.43 16.81 -8.79
N VAL A 64 -5.06 17.26 -7.59
CA VAL A 64 -5.73 18.39 -6.92
C VAL A 64 -5.50 19.70 -7.68
N ARG A 65 -4.28 19.94 -8.16
CA ARG A 65 -3.97 21.14 -8.98
C ARG A 65 -4.80 21.18 -10.26
N ASP A 66 -4.92 20.06 -10.95
CA ASP A 66 -5.75 19.95 -12.16
C ASP A 66 -7.22 20.21 -11.86
N ALA A 67 -7.73 19.64 -10.76
CA ALA A 67 -9.10 19.89 -10.34
C ALA A 67 -9.35 21.37 -10.03
N VAL A 68 -8.42 22.03 -9.32
CA VAL A 68 -8.53 23.47 -9.02
C VAL A 68 -8.45 24.31 -10.31
N ALA A 69 -7.58 23.97 -11.24
CA ALA A 69 -7.49 24.61 -12.55
C ALA A 69 -8.79 24.45 -13.36
N ALA A 70 -9.51 23.35 -13.16
CA ALA A 70 -10.83 23.10 -13.74
C ALA A 70 -11.99 23.77 -12.95
N GLY A 71 -11.71 24.57 -11.92
CA GLY A 71 -12.69 25.33 -11.15
C GLY A 71 -13.15 24.69 -9.84
N ALA A 72 -12.55 23.59 -9.41
CA ALA A 72 -12.87 23.03 -8.10
C ALA A 72 -12.36 23.92 -6.95
N GLN A 73 -13.11 23.93 -5.85
CA GLN A 73 -12.69 24.61 -4.62
C GLN A 73 -12.04 23.61 -3.67
N LEU A 74 -10.79 23.83 -3.31
CA LEU A 74 -10.05 23.05 -2.34
C LEU A 74 -10.07 23.73 -0.97
N ARG A 75 -10.32 22.93 0.08
CA ARG A 75 -10.15 23.35 1.48
C ARG A 75 -9.25 22.34 2.19
N THR A 76 -8.01 22.73 2.45
CA THR A 76 -7.08 21.97 3.29
C THR A 76 -7.33 22.23 4.77
N ASN A 77 -6.80 21.38 5.65
CA ASN A 77 -6.96 21.49 7.11
C ASN A 77 -8.42 21.62 7.57
N THR A 78 -9.34 21.09 6.78
CA THR A 78 -10.77 21.23 6.96
C THR A 78 -11.41 19.86 7.17
N ARG A 79 -11.80 19.58 8.39
CA ARG A 79 -12.44 18.32 8.74
C ARG A 79 -13.95 18.38 8.54
N VAL A 80 -14.50 17.46 7.78
CA VAL A 80 -15.96 17.25 7.74
C VAL A 80 -16.40 16.67 9.07
N THR A 81 -17.38 17.34 9.72
CA THR A 81 -17.89 16.97 11.04
C THR A 81 -19.25 16.28 10.98
N GLY A 82 -19.91 16.34 9.83
CA GLY A 82 -21.19 15.68 9.62
C GLY A 82 -21.71 15.85 8.20
N VAL A 83 -22.65 14.97 7.83
CA VAL A 83 -23.41 15.07 6.59
C VAL A 83 -24.81 15.52 6.93
N ARG A 84 -25.30 16.56 6.25
CA ARG A 84 -26.65 17.08 6.43
C ARG A 84 -27.63 16.30 5.56
N LEU A 85 -28.71 15.84 6.21
CA LEU A 85 -29.78 15.12 5.54
C LEU A 85 -31.08 15.95 5.53
N GLU A 86 -31.76 15.92 4.41
CA GLU A 86 -33.15 16.37 4.29
C GLU A 86 -33.98 15.28 3.64
N ARG A 87 -35.05 14.84 4.30
CA ARG A 87 -35.92 13.76 3.84
C ARG A 87 -35.18 12.48 3.40
N GLY A 88 -34.11 12.14 4.14
CA GLY A 88 -33.29 10.95 3.85
C GLY A 88 -32.26 11.11 2.74
N ARG A 89 -32.11 12.31 2.15
CA ARG A 89 -31.09 12.61 1.14
C ARG A 89 -29.99 13.46 1.70
N ALA A 90 -28.74 13.17 1.35
CA ALA A 90 -27.62 14.03 1.63
C ALA A 90 -27.70 15.31 0.78
N ILE A 91 -27.70 16.46 1.46
CA ILE A 91 -27.82 17.80 0.83
C ILE A 91 -26.60 18.68 1.06
N GLY A 92 -25.66 18.24 1.89
CA GLY A 92 -24.48 19.01 2.21
C GLY A 92 -23.67 18.37 3.34
N VAL A 93 -22.61 19.05 3.70
CA VAL A 93 -21.73 18.69 4.81
C VAL A 93 -21.49 19.89 5.73
N ASP A 94 -21.25 19.62 6.99
CA ASP A 94 -20.69 20.57 7.95
C ASP A 94 -19.20 20.29 8.12
N TRP A 95 -18.43 21.35 8.29
CA TRP A 95 -16.99 21.24 8.43
C TRP A 95 -16.44 22.21 9.49
N ARG A 96 -15.23 21.91 9.97
CA ARG A 96 -14.46 22.73 10.90
C ARG A 96 -13.00 22.79 10.47
N ILE A 97 -12.39 23.95 10.54
CA ILE A 97 -10.94 24.11 10.39
C ILE A 97 -10.24 24.00 11.77
N ALA A 98 -8.93 23.79 11.73
CA ALA A 98 -8.14 23.59 12.95
C ALA A 98 -8.22 24.80 13.91
N GLU A 99 -8.28 26.01 13.38
CA GLU A 99 -8.37 27.27 14.13
C GLU A 99 -9.77 27.54 14.73
N GLY A 100 -10.71 26.61 14.57
CA GLY A 100 -12.01 26.63 15.22
C GLY A 100 -13.17 27.20 14.39
N ALA A 101 -12.92 27.86 13.25
CA ALA A 101 -14.00 28.32 12.38
C ALA A 101 -14.78 27.13 11.81
N GLN A 102 -16.09 27.30 11.71
CA GLN A 102 -17.02 26.27 11.23
C GLN A 102 -17.84 26.81 10.07
N GLY A 103 -18.35 25.89 9.25
CA GLY A 103 -19.21 26.23 8.13
C GLY A 103 -19.84 24.99 7.51
N GLY A 104 -20.51 25.21 6.39
CA GLY A 104 -21.13 24.13 5.64
C GLY A 104 -20.97 24.35 4.13
N ALA A 105 -21.15 23.27 3.39
CA ALA A 105 -21.25 23.29 1.94
C ALA A 105 -22.47 22.45 1.52
N SER A 106 -23.18 22.92 0.50
CA SER A 106 -24.34 22.19 -0.05
C SER A 106 -24.07 21.77 -1.47
N ALA A 107 -24.48 20.54 -1.80
CA ALA A 107 -24.37 19.99 -3.14
C ALA A 107 -25.48 18.97 -3.39
N PRO A 108 -25.91 18.76 -4.64
CA PRO A 108 -26.89 17.73 -4.98
C PRO A 108 -26.35 16.29 -4.85
N LEU A 109 -25.03 16.13 -4.83
CA LEU A 109 -24.32 14.87 -4.65
C LEU A 109 -23.16 15.05 -3.68
N ILE A 110 -23.05 14.16 -2.72
CA ILE A 110 -21.93 14.10 -1.76
C ILE A 110 -21.16 12.80 -2.00
N VAL A 111 -19.87 12.91 -2.25
CA VAL A 111 -18.97 11.77 -2.40
C VAL A 111 -18.10 11.66 -1.14
N ASN A 112 -18.25 10.56 -0.40
CA ASN A 112 -17.40 10.25 0.73
C ASN A 112 -16.20 9.43 0.27
N ALA A 113 -15.06 10.07 0.11
CA ALA A 113 -13.78 9.47 -0.28
C ALA A 113 -12.74 9.58 0.87
N ALA A 114 -13.20 9.51 2.14
CA ALA A 114 -12.36 9.72 3.31
C ALA A 114 -11.46 8.53 3.67
N GLY A 115 -11.23 7.58 2.75
CA GLY A 115 -10.32 6.46 2.98
C GLY A 115 -10.69 5.68 4.25
N PRO A 116 -9.75 5.44 5.19
CA PRO A 116 -10.04 4.67 6.40
C PRO A 116 -11.01 5.36 7.38
N TRP A 117 -11.34 6.63 7.18
CA TRP A 117 -12.31 7.38 7.99
C TRP A 117 -13.71 7.46 7.37
N VAL A 118 -14.02 6.67 6.34
CA VAL A 118 -15.35 6.65 5.69
C VAL A 118 -16.48 6.42 6.70
N ASP A 119 -16.32 5.46 7.60
CA ASP A 119 -17.33 5.16 8.63
C ASP A 119 -17.49 6.30 9.66
N GLU A 120 -16.40 7.02 9.95
CA GLU A 120 -16.44 8.20 10.83
C GLU A 120 -17.24 9.34 10.21
N VAL A 121 -17.02 9.60 8.90
CA VAL A 121 -17.77 10.65 8.17
C VAL A 121 -19.25 10.30 8.07
N LEU A 122 -19.60 9.04 7.87
CA LEU A 122 -20.99 8.59 7.85
C LEU A 122 -21.64 8.70 9.24
N GLY A 123 -20.87 8.45 10.31
CA GLY A 123 -21.28 8.67 11.68
C GLY A 123 -22.64 8.08 12.00
N ARG A 124 -23.60 8.97 12.36
CA ARG A 124 -24.96 8.57 12.77
C ARG A 124 -25.91 8.24 11.61
N ILE A 125 -25.50 8.48 10.37
CA ILE A 125 -26.34 8.26 9.18
C ILE A 125 -26.46 6.77 8.88
N GLN A 126 -25.38 6.02 9.12
CA GLN A 126 -25.32 4.61 8.85
C GLN A 126 -24.75 3.87 10.05
N HIS A 127 -25.47 2.85 10.51
CA HIS A 127 -25.07 2.04 11.67
C HIS A 127 -24.29 0.78 11.26
N THR A 128 -24.29 0.43 9.97
CA THR A 128 -23.58 -0.75 9.49
C THR A 128 -22.12 -0.36 9.20
N ARG A 129 -21.20 -1.04 9.83
CA ARG A 129 -19.76 -0.89 9.58
C ARG A 129 -19.45 -1.30 8.13
N LEU A 130 -18.83 -0.41 7.36
CA LEU A 130 -18.43 -0.65 5.96
C LEU A 130 -17.00 -1.12 5.85
N LEU A 131 -16.11 -0.63 6.74
CA LEU A 131 -14.68 -0.84 6.64
C LEU A 131 -14.13 -1.78 7.70
N GLY A 132 -13.26 -2.71 7.23
CA GLY A 132 -12.38 -3.53 8.05
C GLY A 132 -10.94 -3.18 7.73
N GLY A 133 -10.35 -2.22 8.48
CA GLY A 133 -9.02 -1.75 8.21
C GLY A 133 -7.93 -2.82 8.38
N THR A 134 -6.94 -2.83 7.51
CA THR A 134 -5.67 -3.51 7.74
C THR A 134 -4.53 -2.51 7.72
N ARG A 135 -3.65 -2.63 8.70
CA ARG A 135 -2.42 -1.85 8.78
C ARG A 135 -1.36 -2.48 7.91
N GLY A 136 -0.68 -1.68 7.10
CA GLY A 136 0.48 -2.08 6.32
C GLY A 136 1.64 -1.15 6.59
N SER A 137 2.77 -1.73 6.99
CA SER A 137 3.97 -1.00 7.38
C SER A 137 5.12 -1.25 6.42
N HIS A 138 5.93 -0.23 6.22
CA HIS A 138 7.18 -0.29 5.45
C HIS A 138 8.33 0.21 6.31
N VAL A 139 9.52 -0.29 6.03
CA VAL A 139 10.77 0.23 6.58
C VAL A 139 11.65 0.78 5.47
N ILE A 140 12.37 1.87 5.76
CA ILE A 140 13.37 2.44 4.88
C ILE A 140 14.73 2.21 5.53
N VAL A 141 15.63 1.59 4.75
CA VAL A 141 16.96 1.21 5.21
C VAL A 141 18.03 1.66 4.22
N PRO A 142 19.28 1.88 4.66
CA PRO A 142 20.38 2.14 3.73
C PRO A 142 20.68 0.88 2.91
N PRO A 143 21.33 1.00 1.75
CA PRO A 143 21.80 -0.14 1.00
C PRO A 143 22.72 -1.03 1.84
N PHE A 144 22.64 -2.32 1.65
CA PHE A 144 23.46 -3.36 2.29
C PHE A 144 24.29 -4.12 1.24
N ALA A 145 25.22 -4.95 1.67
CA ALA A 145 26.05 -5.75 0.76
C ALA A 145 25.16 -6.67 -0.11
N GLY A 146 25.25 -6.53 -1.42
CA GLY A 146 24.40 -7.26 -2.38
C GLY A 146 22.97 -6.76 -2.48
N ALA A 147 22.68 -5.55 -2.01
CA ALA A 147 21.38 -4.92 -2.17
C ALA A 147 20.94 -4.89 -3.64
N PRO A 148 19.66 -5.14 -3.95
CA PRO A 148 19.20 -5.17 -5.33
C PRO A 148 19.17 -3.77 -5.94
N SER A 149 19.50 -3.67 -7.23
CA SER A 149 19.34 -2.46 -8.03
C SER A 149 17.99 -2.40 -8.78
N VAL A 150 17.19 -3.43 -8.64
CA VAL A 150 15.84 -3.58 -9.22
C VAL A 150 14.85 -3.93 -8.12
N GLY A 151 13.56 -3.70 -8.37
CA GLY A 151 12.53 -4.15 -7.45
C GLY A 151 12.53 -5.68 -7.33
N VAL A 152 12.51 -6.20 -6.11
CA VAL A 152 12.43 -7.64 -5.83
C VAL A 152 11.12 -7.91 -5.11
N TYR A 153 10.29 -8.79 -5.68
CA TYR A 153 9.09 -9.34 -5.09
C TYR A 153 9.38 -10.74 -4.58
N VAL A 154 9.07 -11.01 -3.35
CA VAL A 154 9.27 -12.31 -2.71
C VAL A 154 8.13 -12.67 -1.77
N GLU A 155 7.96 -13.97 -1.53
CA GLU A 155 7.05 -14.45 -0.49
C GLU A 155 7.83 -14.66 0.81
N ALA A 156 7.25 -14.21 1.91
CA ALA A 156 7.80 -14.42 3.25
C ALA A 156 7.81 -15.91 3.60
N GLY A 157 8.90 -16.38 4.17
CA GLY A 157 9.02 -17.76 4.60
C GLY A 157 8.12 -18.10 5.76
N ALA A 158 7.77 -17.12 6.58
CA ALA A 158 6.96 -17.31 7.78
C ALA A 158 5.48 -17.65 7.47
N ASP A 159 4.90 -17.06 6.43
CA ASP A 159 3.46 -17.13 6.17
C ASP A 159 3.06 -17.09 4.68
N GLY A 160 4.03 -17.00 3.77
CA GLY A 160 3.81 -16.93 2.33
C GLY A 160 3.22 -15.60 1.84
N ARG A 161 3.16 -14.57 2.69
CA ARG A 161 2.70 -13.26 2.25
C ARG A 161 3.74 -12.59 1.36
N PRO A 162 3.31 -11.92 0.28
CA PRO A 162 4.22 -11.17 -0.57
C PRO A 162 4.69 -9.89 0.09
N PHE A 163 5.96 -9.55 -0.13
CA PHE A 163 6.51 -8.24 0.17
C PHE A 163 7.52 -7.82 -0.89
N PHE A 164 7.82 -6.53 -0.92
CA PHE A 164 8.75 -5.94 -1.87
C PHE A 164 10.01 -5.42 -1.18
N ILE A 165 11.12 -5.48 -1.90
CA ILE A 165 12.36 -4.77 -1.58
C ILE A 165 12.66 -3.90 -2.79
N LEU A 166 12.42 -2.59 -2.67
CA LEU A 166 12.45 -1.65 -3.77
C LEU A 166 13.58 -0.64 -3.59
N PRO A 167 14.44 -0.43 -4.60
CA PRO A 167 15.31 0.76 -4.62
C PRO A 167 14.45 2.03 -4.57
N TRP A 168 14.76 2.94 -3.66
CA TRP A 168 14.02 4.18 -3.47
C TRP A 168 14.92 5.29 -2.95
N ASN A 169 15.15 6.35 -3.76
CA ASN A 169 15.95 7.52 -3.40
C ASN A 169 17.32 7.21 -2.80
N GLY A 170 18.06 6.26 -3.37
CA GLY A 170 19.36 5.84 -2.85
C GLY A 170 19.29 4.96 -1.60
N GLN A 171 18.09 4.62 -1.15
CA GLN A 171 17.78 3.72 -0.04
C GLN A 171 17.03 2.50 -0.56
N LEU A 172 16.55 1.66 0.36
CA LEU A 172 15.62 0.57 0.07
C LEU A 172 14.34 0.79 0.86
N LEU A 173 13.21 0.70 0.17
CA LEU A 173 11.87 0.63 0.75
C LEU A 173 11.45 -0.83 0.81
N ILE A 174 11.18 -1.35 2.01
CA ILE A 174 10.87 -2.75 2.26
C ILE A 174 9.49 -2.85 2.87
N GLY A 175 8.64 -3.66 2.32
CA GLY A 175 7.26 -3.86 2.79
C GLY A 175 6.39 -4.54 1.74
N THR A 176 5.21 -4.90 2.14
CA THR A 176 4.44 -4.37 3.27
C THR A 176 3.99 -5.52 4.19
N THR A 177 3.69 -5.18 5.41
CA THR A 177 2.92 -6.05 6.32
C THR A 177 1.42 -5.95 6.01
N ASP A 178 0.61 -6.84 6.60
CA ASP A 178 -0.84 -6.82 6.47
C ASP A 178 -1.49 -7.35 7.76
N GLU A 179 -1.73 -6.45 8.70
CA GLU A 179 -2.26 -6.77 10.02
C GLU A 179 -3.61 -6.08 10.24
N ARG A 180 -4.59 -6.82 10.79
CA ARG A 180 -5.88 -6.22 11.13
C ARG A 180 -5.70 -5.07 12.12
N PHE A 181 -6.35 -3.95 11.86
CA PHE A 181 -6.25 -2.76 12.67
C PHE A 181 -7.65 -2.17 12.94
N GLU A 182 -7.93 -1.94 14.21
CA GLU A 182 -9.22 -1.42 14.69
C GLU A 182 -9.09 -0.10 15.48
N GLY A 183 -7.86 0.43 15.57
CA GLY A 183 -7.60 1.71 16.23
C GLY A 183 -7.86 2.91 15.32
N ASP A 184 -7.53 4.10 15.84
CA ASP A 184 -7.54 5.33 15.05
C ASP A 184 -6.53 5.23 13.87
N PRO A 185 -6.97 5.31 12.61
CA PRO A 185 -6.07 5.26 11.48
C PRO A 185 -4.99 6.34 11.48
N GLY A 186 -5.27 7.50 12.09
CA GLY A 186 -4.31 8.60 12.22
C GLY A 186 -3.20 8.33 13.24
N ALA A 187 -3.39 7.38 14.14
CA ALA A 187 -2.42 6.98 15.15
C ALA A 187 -1.71 5.65 14.81
N ALA A 188 -1.94 5.10 13.60
CA ALA A 188 -1.34 3.84 13.20
C ALA A 188 0.18 3.97 13.04
N THR A 189 0.92 3.14 13.76
CA THR A 189 2.38 3.04 13.68
C THR A 189 2.79 1.57 13.54
N ILE A 190 4.00 1.32 13.04
CA ILE A 190 4.59 -0.03 13.04
C ILE A 190 4.80 -0.49 14.48
N ASP A 191 4.58 -1.77 14.73
CA ASP A 191 4.96 -2.39 15.99
C ASP A 191 6.25 -3.24 15.86
N ASP A 192 6.79 -3.68 17.01
CA ASP A 192 8.04 -4.45 17.04
C ASP A 192 7.94 -5.78 16.29
N ARG A 193 6.75 -6.37 16.22
CA ARG A 193 6.51 -7.63 15.49
C ARG A 193 6.58 -7.43 13.99
N GLU A 194 5.96 -6.36 13.49
CA GLU A 194 6.00 -6.01 12.07
C GLU A 194 7.44 -5.62 11.66
N LEU A 195 8.13 -4.85 12.50
CA LEU A 195 9.52 -4.48 12.27
C LEU A 195 10.42 -5.72 12.20
N ALA A 196 10.31 -6.61 13.17
CA ALA A 196 11.06 -7.86 13.21
C ALA A 196 10.69 -8.81 12.06
N TYR A 197 9.43 -8.82 11.61
CA TYR A 197 8.99 -9.60 10.46
C TYR A 197 9.68 -9.12 9.18
N LEU A 198 9.58 -7.83 8.84
CA LEU A 198 10.16 -7.29 7.61
C LEU A 198 11.69 -7.43 7.58
N THR A 199 12.35 -7.20 8.70
CA THR A 199 13.82 -7.28 8.76
C THR A 199 14.30 -8.72 8.65
N ARG A 200 13.72 -9.67 9.38
CA ARG A 200 14.09 -11.11 9.30
C ARG A 200 13.80 -11.70 7.92
N GLU A 201 12.66 -11.38 7.33
CA GLU A 201 12.34 -11.91 6.00
C GLU A 201 13.28 -11.31 4.93
N THR A 202 13.70 -10.06 5.09
CA THR A 202 14.72 -9.46 4.23
C THR A 202 16.08 -10.14 4.40
N GLU A 203 16.51 -10.39 5.63
CA GLU A 203 17.77 -11.10 5.95
C GLU A 203 17.77 -12.54 5.40
N ARG A 204 16.63 -13.21 5.43
CA ARG A 204 16.45 -14.54 4.82
C ARG A 204 16.72 -14.52 3.31
N VAL A 205 16.22 -13.49 2.63
CA VAL A 205 16.35 -13.35 1.18
C VAL A 205 17.72 -12.81 0.79
N PHE A 206 18.25 -11.87 1.58
CA PHE A 206 19.54 -11.21 1.36
C PHE A 206 20.42 -11.36 2.61
N PRO A 207 21.33 -12.35 2.65
CA PRO A 207 22.22 -12.53 3.81
C PRO A 207 23.09 -11.30 4.14
N GLY A 208 23.41 -10.48 3.14
CA GLY A 208 24.14 -9.21 3.34
C GLY A 208 23.34 -8.14 4.11
N ALA A 209 22.07 -8.37 4.37
CA ALA A 209 21.22 -7.52 5.19
C ALA A 209 21.31 -7.84 6.70
N ALA A 210 22.19 -8.74 7.12
CA ALA A 210 22.31 -9.14 8.54
C ALA A 210 22.38 -7.92 9.48
N GLY A 211 21.59 -7.96 10.58
CA GLY A 211 21.47 -6.86 11.53
C GLY A 211 20.61 -5.69 11.02
N LEU A 212 19.73 -5.91 10.07
CA LEU A 212 18.95 -4.86 9.41
C LEU A 212 18.09 -4.04 10.38
N ALA A 213 17.55 -4.67 11.43
CA ALA A 213 16.70 -4.00 12.41
C ALA A 213 17.36 -2.76 13.05
N SER A 214 18.66 -2.82 13.32
CA SER A 214 19.44 -1.70 13.88
C SER A 214 19.76 -0.60 12.85
N ARG A 215 19.46 -0.83 11.58
CA ARG A 215 19.79 0.05 10.45
C ARG A 215 18.58 0.73 9.85
N VAL A 216 17.40 0.56 10.43
CA VAL A 216 16.17 1.21 9.98
C VAL A 216 16.28 2.71 10.20
N LEU A 217 16.14 3.47 9.12
CA LEU A 217 16.21 4.93 9.11
C LEU A 217 14.84 5.56 9.37
N TYR A 218 13.80 4.95 8.81
CA TYR A 218 12.44 5.47 8.87
C TYR A 218 11.41 4.34 8.70
N THR A 219 10.25 4.55 9.28
CA THR A 219 9.10 3.65 9.11
C THR A 219 7.89 4.41 8.58
N HIS A 220 7.12 3.77 7.75
CA HIS A 220 5.90 4.33 7.18
C HIS A 220 4.76 3.32 7.35
N THR A 221 3.64 3.78 7.89
CA THR A 221 2.47 2.92 8.17
C THR A 221 1.21 3.58 7.66
N GLY A 222 0.34 2.79 7.05
CA GLY A 222 -0.96 3.24 6.60
C GLY A 222 -2.05 2.19 6.84
N VAL A 223 -3.29 2.64 6.98
CA VAL A 223 -4.46 1.76 7.14
C VAL A 223 -5.22 1.70 5.82
N ARG A 224 -5.36 0.48 5.29
CA ARG A 224 -6.12 0.23 4.06
C ARG A 224 -7.61 0.16 4.37
N PRO A 225 -8.45 0.93 3.67
CA PRO A 225 -9.90 0.91 3.85
C PRO A 225 -10.53 -0.28 3.09
N LEU A 226 -10.33 -1.49 3.59
CA LEU A 226 -10.90 -2.68 2.98
C LEU A 226 -12.35 -2.90 3.45
N PRO A 227 -13.20 -3.57 2.63
CA PRO A 227 -14.56 -3.89 3.05
C PRO A 227 -14.60 -4.72 4.34
N TRP A 228 -15.53 -4.40 5.24
CA TRP A 228 -15.73 -5.16 6.47
C TRP A 228 -16.13 -6.61 6.20
N GLN A 229 -15.44 -7.55 6.84
CA GLN A 229 -15.77 -8.98 6.81
C GLN A 229 -15.64 -9.54 8.23
N PRO A 230 -16.73 -9.96 8.88
CA PRO A 230 -16.73 -10.34 10.29
C PRO A 230 -15.87 -11.59 10.60
N ASP A 231 -15.75 -12.53 9.66
CA ASP A 231 -15.16 -13.86 9.91
C ASP A 231 -13.72 -14.03 9.43
N ARG A 232 -13.04 -12.98 9.01
CA ARG A 232 -11.66 -13.07 8.51
C ARG A 232 -10.64 -12.55 9.50
N LYS A 233 -9.76 -13.43 9.97
CA LYS A 233 -8.56 -13.09 10.77
C LYS A 233 -7.53 -12.25 9.98
N SER A 234 -7.59 -12.26 8.65
CA SER A 234 -6.89 -11.35 7.74
C SER A 234 -7.77 -11.11 6.51
N THR A 235 -7.81 -9.89 5.99
CA THR A 235 -8.51 -9.56 4.75
C THR A 235 -7.68 -9.99 3.54
N ARG A 236 -7.41 -11.28 3.39
CA ARG A 236 -6.90 -11.79 2.12
C ARG A 236 -7.98 -11.52 1.06
N LEU A 237 -7.67 -10.68 0.10
CA LEU A 237 -8.31 -10.76 -1.20
C LEU A 237 -7.92 -12.13 -1.78
N HIS A 238 -8.70 -13.17 -1.47
CA HIS A 238 -8.69 -14.33 -2.32
C HIS A 238 -9.32 -13.86 -3.63
N SER A 239 -8.49 -13.69 -4.64
CA SER A 239 -8.94 -13.90 -6.00
C SER A 239 -9.34 -15.37 -6.10
N SER A 240 -10.57 -15.67 -5.64
CA SER A 240 -11.25 -16.91 -6.00
C SER A 240 -11.58 -16.80 -7.48
N HIS A 241 -10.66 -17.22 -8.32
CA HIS A 241 -10.99 -17.59 -9.67
C HIS A 241 -11.75 -18.93 -9.59
N THR A 242 -13.05 -18.84 -9.56
CA THR A 242 -13.92 -19.89 -10.12
C THR A 242 -14.03 -19.69 -11.61
#